data_1a5841aebb4f1aab1cfa20fb5410461d
#
_entry.id   1a5841aebb4f1aab1cfa20fb5410461d
#
_cell.length_a   1.000
_cell.length_b   1.000
_cell.length_c   1.000
_cell.angle_alpha   90.00
_cell.angle_beta   90.00
_cell.angle_gamma   90.00
#
_symmetry.space_group_name_H-M   'P 1'
#
loop_
_entity.id
_entity.type
_entity.pdbx_description
1 polymer ?
#
loop_
_entity_poly.entity_id
_entity_poly.type
_entity_poly.pdbx_seq_one_letter_code
_entity_poly.pdbx_strand_id
1 'polypeptide(L)'
;MPTVIHNPIVLPFGPVDIVPEKQSALTLADAPRVLPGVVDSSGWRQGPVEATHGLCEILRSRSELRGSHEHLFLLLYFDQVIEQLHSGATLRSALLPLPNATFSVTGEAFVTADFAFWTGRRFVAVFIRESRFDRHWFREERLLKTWGFEVFQLMAEQLETRGLSGDIGEKILEALRFG
;
A
#
# COMPACT_ATOMS: atom_id res chain seq x y z
N MET A 1 -7.30 15.98 17.92
CA MET A 1 -6.48 16.61 16.87
C MET A 1 -5.89 15.52 15.99
N PRO A 2 -5.90 15.66 14.68
CA PRO A 2 -5.21 14.70 13.84
C PRO A 2 -3.71 14.72 14.21
N THR A 3 -3.17 13.56 14.45
CA THR A 3 -1.75 13.41 14.76
C THR A 3 -0.95 13.76 13.50
N VAL A 4 -0.01 14.67 13.61
CA VAL A 4 0.84 15.08 12.50
C VAL A 4 1.85 13.97 12.24
N ILE A 5 1.69 13.29 11.12
CA ILE A 5 2.69 12.33 10.64
C ILE A 5 3.85 13.12 10.06
N HIS A 6 5.06 12.81 10.50
CA HIS A 6 6.25 13.44 9.95
C HIS A 6 6.46 13.01 8.50
N ASN A 7 6.68 13.97 7.64
CA ASN A 7 7.23 13.74 6.32
C ASN A 7 8.77 13.71 6.39
N PRO A 8 9.43 12.92 5.53
CA PRO A 8 8.85 11.99 4.55
C PRO A 8 8.43 10.64 5.16
N ILE A 9 7.51 9.95 4.48
CA ILE A 9 7.27 8.53 4.69
C ILE A 9 8.44 7.80 4.05
N VAL A 10 9.09 6.91 4.79
CA VAL A 10 10.30 6.23 4.31
C VAL A 10 9.95 4.86 3.74
N LEU A 11 10.27 4.67 2.46
CA LEU A 11 10.20 3.39 1.77
C LEU A 11 11.62 2.82 1.59
N PRO A 12 11.79 1.51 1.36
CA PRO A 12 13.11 0.90 1.14
C PRO A 12 13.91 1.53 -0.01
N PHE A 13 13.22 2.05 -1.03
CA PHE A 13 13.84 2.64 -2.20
C PHE A 13 13.84 4.19 -2.21
N GLY A 14 13.42 4.80 -1.13
CA GLY A 14 13.49 6.25 -0.95
C GLY A 14 12.29 6.87 -0.23
N PRO A 15 12.39 8.14 0.12
CA PRO A 15 11.33 8.85 0.82
C PRO A 15 10.19 9.25 -0.13
N VAL A 16 8.97 9.30 0.40
CA VAL A 16 7.78 9.82 -0.27
C VAL A 16 7.15 10.90 0.61
N ASP A 17 6.97 12.07 0.03
CA ASP A 17 6.30 13.18 0.70
C ASP A 17 4.80 13.15 0.43
N ILE A 18 4.02 12.94 1.49
CA ILE A 18 2.56 13.04 1.47
C ILE A 18 2.15 14.05 2.53
N VAL A 19 1.58 15.15 2.10
CA VAL A 19 1.00 16.16 3.01
C VAL A 19 -0.51 15.92 3.05
N PRO A 20 -1.04 15.27 4.10
CA PRO A 20 -2.45 14.81 4.14
C PRO A 20 -3.48 15.90 3.86
N GLU A 21 -3.20 17.12 4.28
CA GLU A 21 -4.11 18.26 4.12
C GLU A 21 -4.19 18.80 2.68
N LYS A 22 -3.19 18.48 1.86
CA LYS A 22 -3.04 19.02 0.50
C LYS A 22 -3.03 17.95 -0.59
N GLN A 23 -2.86 16.71 -0.21
CA GLN A 23 -2.68 15.61 -1.13
C GLN A 23 -4.01 14.88 -1.35
N SER A 24 -4.50 14.88 -2.58
CA SER A 24 -5.55 13.95 -3.02
C SER A 24 -5.07 12.50 -2.92
N ALA A 25 -5.97 11.54 -3.14
CA ALA A 25 -5.61 10.12 -3.15
C ALA A 25 -4.35 9.87 -4.00
N LEU A 26 -3.45 9.04 -3.48
CA LEU A 26 -2.25 8.66 -4.19
C LEU A 26 -2.54 7.44 -5.06
N THR A 27 -2.60 7.66 -6.36
CA THR A 27 -3.01 6.65 -7.35
C THR A 27 -1.84 6.09 -8.14
N LEU A 28 -2.07 5.03 -8.91
CA LEU A 28 -1.05 4.49 -9.81
C LEU A 28 -0.56 5.54 -10.82
N ALA A 29 -1.41 6.47 -11.24
CA ALA A 29 -1.02 7.56 -12.13
C ALA A 29 0.03 8.51 -11.50
N ASP A 30 0.14 8.54 -10.19
CA ASP A 30 1.13 9.34 -9.47
C ASP A 30 2.50 8.67 -9.34
N ALA A 31 2.62 7.38 -9.67
CA ALA A 31 3.85 6.62 -9.50
C ALA A 31 5.09 7.29 -10.13
N PRO A 32 5.03 7.84 -11.37
CA PRO A 32 6.18 8.52 -11.95
C PRO A 32 6.67 9.73 -11.16
N ARG A 33 5.76 10.40 -10.46
CA ARG A 33 6.07 11.59 -9.66
C ARG A 33 6.68 11.25 -8.31
N VAL A 34 6.16 10.19 -7.67
CA VAL A 34 6.55 9.84 -6.29
C VAL A 34 7.62 8.73 -6.22
N LEU A 35 7.79 7.97 -7.29
CA LEU A 35 8.75 6.87 -7.39
C LEU A 35 9.76 7.17 -8.52
N PRO A 36 10.88 7.83 -8.23
CA PRO A 36 11.87 8.17 -9.25
C PRO A 36 12.38 6.94 -10.02
N GLY A 37 12.52 7.07 -11.34
CA GLY A 37 13.00 6.00 -12.23
C GLY A 37 11.96 4.97 -12.63
N VAL A 38 10.71 5.09 -12.17
CA VAL A 38 9.63 4.15 -12.55
C VAL A 38 9.22 4.32 -14.01
N VAL A 39 9.20 5.55 -14.52
CA VAL A 39 8.68 5.87 -15.87
C VAL A 39 9.42 5.14 -16.98
N ASP A 40 10.75 5.06 -16.87
CA ASP A 40 11.59 4.52 -17.95
C ASP A 40 11.58 2.99 -18.03
N SER A 41 11.22 2.32 -16.93
CA SER A 41 11.31 0.86 -16.81
C SER A 41 9.96 0.14 -16.67
N SER A 42 8.85 0.87 -16.60
CA SER A 42 7.55 0.31 -16.24
C SER A 42 6.57 0.09 -17.40
N GLY A 43 6.99 0.29 -18.65
CA GLY A 43 6.07 0.23 -19.79
C GLY A 43 5.03 1.35 -19.82
N TRP A 44 5.26 2.43 -19.08
CA TRP A 44 4.31 3.54 -18.89
C TRP A 44 3.80 4.17 -20.20
N ARG A 45 4.63 4.13 -21.24
CA ARG A 45 4.29 4.65 -22.55
C ARG A 45 3.50 3.70 -23.41
N GLN A 46 3.40 2.42 -23.04
CA GLN A 46 2.76 1.39 -23.83
C GLN A 46 1.26 1.27 -23.54
N GLY A 47 0.84 1.65 -22.34
CA GLY A 47 -0.55 1.63 -21.90
C GLY A 47 -0.73 1.36 -20.42
N PRO A 48 -1.98 1.47 -19.90
CA PRO A 48 -2.23 1.31 -18.47
C PRO A 48 -1.98 -0.10 -17.94
N VAL A 49 -2.25 -1.14 -18.71
CA VAL A 49 -2.00 -2.54 -18.30
C VAL A 49 -0.51 -2.82 -18.20
N GLU A 50 0.24 -2.44 -19.24
CA GLU A 50 1.71 -2.59 -19.27
C GLU A 50 2.39 -1.76 -18.19
N ALA A 51 1.92 -0.54 -17.96
CA ALA A 51 2.39 0.30 -16.86
C ALA A 51 2.17 -0.36 -15.50
N THR A 52 0.99 -0.97 -15.30
CA THR A 52 0.65 -1.68 -14.07
C THR A 52 1.53 -2.91 -13.86
N HIS A 53 1.76 -3.72 -14.88
CA HIS A 53 2.70 -4.85 -14.82
C HIS A 53 4.12 -4.40 -14.48
N GLY A 54 4.62 -3.38 -15.19
CA GLY A 54 5.95 -2.83 -14.96
C GLY A 54 6.11 -2.28 -13.54
N LEU A 55 5.12 -1.56 -13.04
CA LEU A 55 5.12 -1.05 -11.67
C LEU A 55 5.12 -2.17 -10.63
N CYS A 56 4.32 -3.21 -10.83
CA CYS A 56 4.30 -4.38 -9.96
C CYS A 56 5.70 -5.01 -9.85
N GLU A 57 6.37 -5.24 -10.97
CA GLU A 57 7.73 -5.79 -11.00
C GLU A 57 8.75 -4.90 -10.28
N ILE A 58 8.68 -3.59 -10.48
CA ILE A 58 9.56 -2.63 -9.81
C ILE A 58 9.34 -2.66 -8.30
N LEU A 59 8.09 -2.61 -7.84
CA LEU A 59 7.77 -2.65 -6.42
C LEU A 59 8.19 -3.98 -5.79
N ARG A 60 7.99 -5.10 -6.48
CA ARG A 60 8.44 -6.41 -6.00
C ARG A 60 9.96 -6.49 -5.86
N SER A 61 10.70 -5.94 -6.81
CA SER A 61 12.17 -6.03 -6.82
C SER A 61 12.86 -5.05 -5.87
N ARG A 62 12.26 -3.88 -5.62
CA ARG A 62 12.89 -2.79 -4.86
C ARG A 62 12.38 -2.61 -3.44
N SER A 63 11.29 -3.29 -3.07
CA SER A 63 10.59 -3.03 -1.80
C SER A 63 11.11 -3.86 -0.63
N GLU A 64 12.15 -4.68 -0.82
CA GLU A 64 12.71 -5.53 0.24
C GLU A 64 11.62 -6.32 0.99
N LEU A 65 10.68 -6.89 0.23
CA LEU A 65 9.57 -7.65 0.79
C LEU A 65 10.11 -8.84 1.60
N ARG A 66 9.64 -8.97 2.83
CA ARG A 66 10.22 -9.90 3.81
C ARG A 66 9.94 -11.37 3.51
N GLY A 67 8.87 -11.67 2.79
CA GLY A 67 8.49 -13.03 2.53
C GLY A 67 7.58 -13.20 1.33
N SER A 68 7.23 -14.46 1.06
CA SER A 68 6.38 -14.85 -0.07
C SER A 68 4.96 -14.30 0.02
N HIS A 69 4.45 -14.09 1.24
CA HIS A 69 3.08 -13.60 1.47
C HIS A 69 2.93 -12.13 1.09
N GLU A 70 3.95 -11.31 1.34
CA GLU A 70 3.94 -9.91 0.90
C GLU A 70 4.01 -9.83 -0.64
N HIS A 71 4.81 -10.67 -1.27
CA HIS A 71 4.82 -10.78 -2.74
C HIS A 71 3.47 -11.21 -3.29
N LEU A 72 2.83 -12.20 -2.64
CA LEU A 72 1.51 -12.70 -3.04
C LEU A 72 0.45 -11.61 -2.91
N PHE A 73 0.42 -10.86 -1.80
CA PHE A 73 -0.51 -9.75 -1.62
C PHE A 73 -0.38 -8.72 -2.74
N LEU A 74 0.85 -8.32 -3.04
CA LEU A 74 1.11 -7.32 -4.07
C LEU A 74 0.65 -7.81 -5.45
N LEU A 75 0.94 -9.06 -5.81
CA LEU A 75 0.47 -9.66 -7.05
C LEU A 75 -1.05 -9.68 -7.14
N LEU A 76 -1.73 -10.15 -6.10
CA LEU A 76 -3.19 -10.22 -6.06
C LEU A 76 -3.84 -8.84 -6.16
N TYR A 77 -3.25 -7.84 -5.51
CA TYR A 77 -3.72 -6.46 -5.61
C TYR A 77 -3.61 -5.93 -7.04
N PHE A 78 -2.46 -6.11 -7.69
CA PHE A 78 -2.27 -5.66 -9.07
C PHE A 78 -3.10 -6.45 -10.07
N ASP A 79 -3.35 -7.73 -9.85
CA ASP A 79 -4.28 -8.51 -10.67
C ASP A 79 -5.70 -7.92 -10.62
N GLN A 80 -6.18 -7.53 -9.45
CA GLN A 80 -7.46 -6.83 -9.29
C GLN A 80 -7.47 -5.50 -10.06
N VAL A 81 -6.40 -4.75 -10.00
CA VAL A 81 -6.27 -3.48 -10.74
C VAL A 81 -6.35 -3.75 -12.26
N ILE A 82 -5.64 -4.76 -12.75
CA ILE A 82 -5.63 -5.11 -14.18
C ILE A 82 -7.02 -5.54 -14.65
N GLU A 83 -7.75 -6.33 -13.85
CA GLU A 83 -9.15 -6.67 -14.16
C GLU A 83 -10.03 -5.43 -14.27
N GLN A 84 -9.87 -4.47 -13.37
CA GLN A 84 -10.59 -3.19 -13.41
C GLN A 84 -10.21 -2.36 -14.64
N LEU A 85 -8.94 -2.35 -15.04
CA LEU A 85 -8.49 -1.66 -16.26
C LEU A 85 -9.11 -2.29 -17.52
N HIS A 86 -9.21 -3.61 -17.58
CA HIS A 86 -9.91 -4.30 -18.66
C HIS A 86 -11.41 -3.97 -18.70
N SER A 87 -12.00 -3.62 -17.56
CA SER A 87 -13.40 -3.19 -17.44
C SER A 87 -13.62 -1.69 -17.65
N GLY A 88 -12.59 -0.95 -18.07
CA GLY A 88 -12.69 0.48 -18.41
C GLY A 88 -12.22 1.43 -17.32
N ALA A 89 -11.69 0.94 -16.19
CA ALA A 89 -11.05 1.78 -15.18
C ALA A 89 -9.75 2.42 -15.70
N THR A 90 -9.24 3.41 -14.98
CA THR A 90 -8.00 4.11 -15.31
C THR A 90 -6.98 3.96 -14.19
N LEU A 91 -5.73 4.32 -14.45
CA LEU A 91 -4.68 4.35 -13.41
C LEU A 91 -5.00 5.30 -12.25
N ARG A 92 -5.87 6.28 -12.47
CA ARG A 92 -6.35 7.22 -11.44
C ARG A 92 -7.41 6.63 -10.51
N SER A 93 -7.99 5.50 -10.87
CA SER A 93 -9.01 4.83 -10.05
C SER A 93 -8.46 3.73 -9.14
N ALA A 94 -7.15 3.50 -9.14
CA ALA A 94 -6.49 2.55 -8.27
C ALA A 94 -5.41 3.24 -7.43
N LEU A 95 -5.36 2.91 -6.13
CA LEU A 95 -4.38 3.47 -5.21
C LEU A 95 -2.99 2.87 -5.43
N LEU A 96 -1.97 3.69 -5.24
CA LEU A 96 -0.58 3.25 -5.26
C LEU A 96 -0.23 2.58 -3.94
N PRO A 97 0.14 1.29 -3.92
CA PRO A 97 0.65 0.65 -2.71
C PRO A 97 2.04 1.18 -2.37
N LEU A 98 2.25 1.45 -1.09
CA LEU A 98 3.53 1.86 -0.51
C LEU A 98 4.05 0.69 0.33
N PRO A 99 4.90 -0.18 -0.22
CA PRO A 99 5.39 -1.35 0.50
C PRO A 99 6.47 -1.00 1.50
N ASN A 100 6.47 -1.69 2.64
CA ASN A 100 7.39 -1.46 3.77
C ASN A 100 7.50 0.02 4.15
N ALA A 101 6.34 0.68 4.24
CA ALA A 101 6.26 2.10 4.55
C ALA A 101 6.48 2.36 6.03
N THR A 102 7.49 3.15 6.36
CA THR A 102 7.79 3.54 7.73
C THR A 102 7.25 4.94 8.01
N PHE A 103 6.41 5.00 9.02
CA PHE A 103 5.81 6.23 9.52
C PHE A 103 6.43 6.63 10.85
N SER A 104 6.62 7.91 11.07
CA SER A 104 7.07 8.46 12.33
C SER A 104 6.18 9.61 12.77
N VAL A 105 6.01 9.71 14.09
CA VAL A 105 5.35 10.83 14.75
C VAL A 105 6.33 11.43 15.74
N THR A 106 6.22 12.72 15.97
CA THR A 106 7.14 13.53 16.78
C THR A 106 7.94 12.74 17.81
N GLY A 107 9.18 12.53 17.47
CA GLY A 107 10.27 12.25 18.38
C GLY A 107 10.67 10.82 18.56
N GLU A 108 9.80 9.80 18.55
CA GLU A 108 10.29 8.53 19.10
C GLU A 108 9.60 7.24 18.62
N ALA A 109 8.44 7.31 17.99
CA ALA A 109 7.75 6.10 17.55
C ALA A 109 7.81 5.92 16.04
N PHE A 110 8.32 4.76 15.62
CA PHE A 110 8.35 4.34 14.23
C PHE A 110 7.46 3.11 14.08
N VAL A 111 6.64 3.09 13.03
CA VAL A 111 5.87 1.91 12.64
C VAL A 111 6.07 1.66 11.16
N THR A 112 6.43 0.43 10.82
CA THR A 112 6.55 0.00 9.43
C THR A 112 5.38 -0.91 9.09
N ALA A 113 4.51 -0.47 8.18
CA ALA A 113 3.45 -1.29 7.62
C ALA A 113 3.97 -2.12 6.44
N ASP A 114 3.48 -3.34 6.28
CA ASP A 114 3.84 -4.15 5.12
C ASP A 114 3.38 -3.47 3.83
N PHE A 115 2.17 -2.91 3.84
CA PHE A 115 1.66 -2.04 2.79
C PHE A 115 0.87 -0.89 3.38
N ALA A 116 0.99 0.28 2.78
CA ALA A 116 0.18 1.43 3.09
C ALA A 116 -0.39 2.06 1.83
N PHE A 117 -1.53 2.71 1.96
CA PHE A 117 -2.23 3.41 0.87
C PHE A 117 -2.74 4.74 1.39
N TRP A 118 -2.64 5.78 0.58
CA TRP A 118 -3.23 7.08 0.87
C TRP A 118 -4.51 7.28 0.06
N THR A 119 -5.66 7.35 0.74
CA THR A 119 -6.98 7.47 0.10
C THR A 119 -7.40 8.91 -0.21
N GLY A 120 -6.58 9.88 0.16
CA GLY A 120 -6.94 11.31 0.11
C GLY A 120 -7.64 11.82 1.39
N ARG A 121 -7.99 10.90 2.29
CA ARG A 121 -8.64 11.22 3.57
C ARG A 121 -7.90 10.61 4.76
N ARG A 122 -7.42 9.38 4.61
CA ARG A 122 -6.70 8.62 5.64
C ARG A 122 -5.73 7.66 5.01
N PHE A 123 -4.77 7.22 5.79
CA PHE A 123 -3.96 6.06 5.44
C PHE A 123 -4.69 4.77 5.76
N VAL A 124 -4.56 3.80 4.87
CA VAL A 124 -4.92 2.41 5.10
C VAL A 124 -3.63 1.63 5.23
N ALA A 125 -3.43 0.94 6.34
CA ALA A 125 -2.27 0.10 6.57
C ALA A 125 -2.68 -1.37 6.59
N VAL A 126 -1.93 -2.20 5.88
CA VAL A 126 -2.13 -3.64 5.81
C VAL A 126 -0.90 -4.32 6.36
N PHE A 127 -1.12 -5.23 7.32
CA PHE A 127 -0.10 -6.11 7.87
C PHE A 127 -0.42 -7.54 7.49
N ILE A 128 0.58 -8.28 7.05
CA ILE A 128 0.47 -9.71 6.76
C ILE A 128 1.14 -10.47 7.89
N ARG A 129 0.39 -11.35 8.53
CA ARG A 129 0.82 -12.03 9.75
C ARG A 129 0.79 -13.55 9.57
N GLU A 130 1.85 -14.21 9.99
CA GLU A 130 1.94 -15.67 9.99
C GLU A 130 1.32 -16.30 11.24
N SER A 131 1.30 -15.57 12.35
CA SER A 131 0.80 -16.04 13.64
C SER A 131 -0.11 -15.02 14.33
N ARG A 132 -1.18 -15.52 14.94
CA ARG A 132 -2.09 -14.69 15.75
C ARG A 132 -1.51 -14.27 17.11
N PHE A 133 -0.34 -14.79 17.49
CA PHE A 133 0.23 -14.66 18.84
C PHE A 133 1.37 -13.65 18.97
N ASP A 134 1.65 -12.88 17.94
CA ASP A 134 2.67 -11.84 18.02
C ASP A 134 2.13 -10.62 18.77
N ARG A 135 2.67 -10.38 19.98
CA ARG A 135 2.26 -9.26 20.83
C ARG A 135 2.69 -7.89 20.28
N HIS A 136 3.70 -7.83 19.43
CA HIS A 136 4.19 -6.56 18.88
C HIS A 136 3.19 -5.89 17.95
N TRP A 137 2.42 -6.67 17.21
CA TRP A 137 1.44 -6.13 16.26
C TRP A 137 0.31 -5.34 16.93
N PHE A 138 -0.10 -5.70 18.15
CA PHE A 138 -1.12 -4.94 18.88
C PHE A 138 -0.66 -3.51 19.20
N ARG A 139 0.62 -3.35 19.51
CA ARG A 139 1.21 -2.03 19.78
C ARG A 139 1.24 -1.19 18.50
N GLU A 140 1.72 -1.75 17.41
CA GLU A 140 1.80 -1.07 16.11
C GLU A 140 0.41 -0.68 15.60
N GLU A 141 -0.55 -1.61 15.62
CA GLU A 141 -1.94 -1.36 15.25
C GLU A 141 -2.55 -0.25 16.09
N ARG A 142 -2.36 -0.30 17.39
CA ARG A 142 -2.89 0.71 18.32
C ARG A 142 -2.31 2.09 18.05
N LEU A 143 -1.01 2.16 17.81
CA LEU A 143 -0.34 3.42 17.47
C LEU A 143 -0.89 3.99 16.16
N LEU A 144 -0.96 3.20 15.10
CA LEU A 144 -1.48 3.65 13.81
C LEU A 144 -2.94 4.10 13.91
N LYS A 145 -3.78 3.36 14.63
CA LYS A 145 -5.17 3.76 14.87
C LYS A 145 -5.26 5.09 15.63
N THR A 146 -4.40 5.30 16.62
CA THR A 146 -4.29 6.57 17.34
C THR A 146 -3.90 7.72 16.40
N TRP A 147 -3.11 7.42 15.36
CA TRP A 147 -2.73 8.38 14.33
C TRP A 147 -3.78 8.57 13.23
N GLY A 148 -4.92 7.93 13.34
CA GLY A 148 -6.03 8.05 12.39
C GLY A 148 -5.97 7.10 11.20
N PHE A 149 -5.13 6.08 11.25
CA PHE A 149 -5.06 5.04 10.20
C PHE A 149 -6.24 4.07 10.33
N GLU A 150 -6.68 3.57 9.21
CA GLU A 150 -7.45 2.34 9.13
C GLU A 150 -6.48 1.17 8.98
N VAL A 151 -6.53 0.20 9.89
CA VAL A 151 -5.54 -0.87 9.98
C VAL A 151 -6.19 -2.22 9.78
N PHE A 152 -5.62 -3.02 8.89
CA PHE A 152 -6.04 -4.39 8.62
C PHE A 152 -4.91 -5.37 8.94
N GLN A 153 -5.28 -6.46 9.61
CA GLN A 153 -4.40 -7.60 9.87
C GLN A 153 -4.87 -8.77 9.01
N LEU A 154 -4.07 -9.12 8.01
CA LEU A 154 -4.35 -10.22 7.10
C LEU A 154 -3.48 -11.42 7.46
N MET A 155 -4.12 -12.54 7.78
CA MET A 155 -3.39 -13.77 8.07
C MET A 155 -2.86 -14.40 6.78
N ALA A 156 -1.60 -14.81 6.78
CA ALA A 156 -0.95 -15.43 5.63
C ALA A 156 -1.72 -16.66 5.11
N GLU A 157 -2.23 -17.50 6.01
CA GLU A 157 -3.06 -18.63 5.65
C GLU A 157 -4.35 -18.23 4.90
N GLN A 158 -4.99 -17.15 5.32
CA GLN A 158 -6.18 -16.64 4.63
C GLN A 158 -5.84 -16.11 3.24
N LEU A 159 -4.69 -15.45 3.10
CA LEU A 159 -4.21 -14.96 1.84
C LEU A 159 -3.90 -16.10 0.86
N GLU A 160 -3.26 -17.16 1.32
CA GLU A 160 -2.96 -18.35 0.52
C GLU A 160 -4.22 -19.10 0.06
N THR A 161 -5.21 -19.23 0.93
CA THR A 161 -6.41 -20.05 0.66
C THR A 161 -7.52 -19.31 -0.06
N ARG A 162 -7.67 -18.01 0.19
CA ARG A 162 -8.78 -17.18 -0.33
C ARG A 162 -8.34 -15.96 -1.13
N GLY A 163 -7.05 -15.67 -1.17
CA GLY A 163 -6.56 -14.44 -1.78
C GLY A 163 -7.19 -13.21 -1.14
N LEU A 164 -7.64 -12.26 -1.96
CA LEU A 164 -8.37 -11.06 -1.52
C LEU A 164 -9.90 -11.23 -1.55
N SER A 165 -10.42 -12.43 -1.80
CA SER A 165 -11.85 -12.73 -1.79
C SER A 165 -12.38 -13.21 -0.41
N GLY A 166 -11.53 -13.27 0.62
CA GLY A 166 -11.95 -13.54 1.99
C GLY A 166 -12.43 -12.27 2.70
N ASP A 167 -13.07 -12.44 3.86
CA ASP A 167 -13.70 -11.34 4.61
C ASP A 167 -12.79 -10.11 4.84
N ILE A 168 -11.54 -10.35 5.23
CA ILE A 168 -10.58 -9.26 5.45
C ILE A 168 -10.10 -8.69 4.12
N GLY A 169 -9.85 -9.53 3.12
CA GLY A 169 -9.47 -9.08 1.78
C GLY A 169 -10.53 -8.18 1.16
N GLU A 170 -11.79 -8.55 1.24
CA GLU A 170 -12.91 -7.73 0.75
C GLU A 170 -13.01 -6.40 1.49
N LYS A 171 -12.84 -6.39 2.82
CA LYS A 171 -12.81 -5.15 3.61
C LYS A 171 -11.63 -4.24 3.23
N ILE A 172 -10.48 -4.82 2.96
CA ILE A 172 -9.33 -4.05 2.45
C ILE A 172 -9.69 -3.42 1.11
N LEU A 173 -10.19 -4.22 0.15
CA LEU A 173 -10.56 -3.69 -1.16
C LEU A 173 -11.65 -2.62 -1.08
N GLU A 174 -12.60 -2.76 -0.16
CA GLU A 174 -13.62 -1.73 0.10
C GLU A 174 -13.00 -0.45 0.66
N ALA A 175 -12.10 -0.56 1.64
CA ALA A 175 -11.39 0.58 2.22
C ALA A 175 -10.51 1.32 1.20
N LEU A 176 -10.01 0.61 0.18
CA LEU A 176 -9.21 1.18 -0.89
C LEU A 176 -10.05 1.80 -2.02
N ARG A 177 -11.36 1.63 -2.01
CA ARG A 177 -12.25 2.37 -2.91
C ARG A 177 -12.34 3.81 -2.44
N PHE A 178 -12.04 4.72 -3.33
CA PHE A 178 -12.16 6.16 -3.10
C PHE A 178 -12.92 6.76 -4.27
N GLY A 179 -13.76 7.67 -3.99
CA GLY A 179 -14.58 8.33 -4.99
C GLY A 179 -15.19 9.58 -4.41
#